data_10d4207477c43f0aef726c7e5e5388d9
#
_entry.id   10d4207477c43f0aef726c7e5e5388d9
#
_cell.length_a   1.000
_cell.length_b   1.000
_cell.length_c   1.000
_cell.angle_alpha   90.00
_cell.angle_beta   90.00
_cell.angle_gamma   90.00
#
_symmetry.space_group_name_H-M   'P 1'
#
loop_
_entity.id
_entity.type
_entity.pdbx_description
1 polymer ?
#
loop_
_entity_poly.entity_id
_entity_poly.type
_entity_poly.pdbx_seq_one_letter_code
_entity_poly.pdbx_strand_id
1 'polypeptide(L)'
;MKKVLLIISLISIFILTSCNKKESYKTETIYKNNKVVVNLETYNKLKYGMTEDEVWSVLGGKCEKIDLQSDDPEDKNLSNYGCNGYGKKGANVILTFDENHKLYITVQYGLK
;
A
#
# COMPACT_ATOMS: atom_id res chain seq x y z
N MET A 1 20.44 -25.80 37.87
CA MET A 1 20.69 -24.51 37.23
C MET A 1 21.05 -24.63 35.76
N LYS A 2 22.01 -25.47 35.41
CA LYS A 2 22.40 -25.63 34.00
C LYS A 2 21.26 -26.10 33.09
N LYS A 3 20.35 -26.95 33.60
CA LYS A 3 19.20 -27.44 32.83
C LYS A 3 18.20 -26.34 32.49
N VAL A 4 18.03 -25.37 33.39
CA VAL A 4 17.12 -24.24 33.19
C VAL A 4 17.67 -23.33 32.09
N LEU A 5 18.98 -23.08 32.08
CA LEU A 5 19.62 -22.29 31.06
C LEU A 5 19.52 -22.92 29.67
N LEU A 6 19.64 -24.26 29.60
CA LEU A 6 19.47 -24.98 28.33
C LEU A 6 18.03 -24.85 27.80
N ILE A 7 17.04 -24.93 28.67
CA ILE A 7 15.62 -24.80 28.30
C ILE A 7 15.37 -23.39 27.73
N ILE A 8 15.88 -22.36 28.39
CA ILE A 8 15.75 -20.98 27.94
C ILE A 8 16.41 -20.79 26.57
N SER A 9 17.58 -21.37 26.37
CA SER A 9 18.27 -21.32 25.09
C SER A 9 17.46 -21.97 23.97
N LEU A 10 16.86 -23.12 24.24
CA LEU A 10 16.00 -23.82 23.27
C LEU A 10 14.78 -22.99 22.91
N ILE A 11 14.16 -22.36 23.89
CA ILE A 11 12.99 -21.48 23.65
C ILE A 11 13.39 -20.30 22.77
N SER A 12 14.54 -19.70 23.02
CA SER A 12 15.06 -18.60 22.21
C SER A 12 15.26 -19.00 20.75
N ILE A 13 15.85 -20.17 20.52
CA ILE A 13 16.04 -20.72 19.17
C ILE A 13 14.69 -20.95 18.49
N PHE A 14 13.72 -21.48 19.21
CA PHE A 14 12.39 -21.72 18.66
C PHE A 14 11.70 -20.40 18.26
N ILE A 15 11.79 -19.36 19.07
CA ILE A 15 11.24 -18.04 18.75
C ILE A 15 11.90 -17.48 17.47
N LEU A 16 13.21 -17.58 17.34
CA LEU A 16 13.91 -17.14 16.12
C LEU A 16 13.46 -17.90 14.90
N THR A 17 13.25 -19.20 15.00
CA THR A 17 12.74 -20.03 13.92
C THR A 17 11.32 -19.60 13.55
N SER A 18 10.48 -19.27 14.51
CA SER A 18 9.13 -18.77 14.28
C SER A 18 9.15 -17.42 13.55
N CYS A 19 10.06 -16.53 13.91
CA CYS A 19 10.22 -15.23 13.25
C CYS A 19 10.71 -15.36 11.80
N ASN A 20 11.30 -16.48 11.44
CA ASN A 20 11.75 -16.75 10.08
C ASN A 20 10.66 -17.27 9.15
N LYS A 21 9.43 -17.45 9.63
CA LYS A 21 8.29 -17.72 8.77
C LYS A 21 7.95 -16.43 8.03
N LYS A 22 8.49 -16.31 6.84
CA LYS A 22 8.40 -15.11 6.05
C LYS A 22 7.03 -14.96 5.42
N GLU A 23 6.44 -13.78 5.60
CA GLU A 23 5.47 -13.32 4.65
C GLU A 23 6.21 -13.06 3.34
N SER A 24 5.68 -13.58 2.26
CA SER A 24 6.23 -13.34 0.93
C SER A 24 5.81 -11.95 0.48
N TYR A 25 6.75 -11.02 0.37
CA TYR A 25 6.49 -9.71 -0.20
C TYR A 25 6.70 -9.78 -1.70
N LYS A 26 5.69 -9.43 -2.45
CA LYS A 26 5.74 -9.40 -3.90
C LYS A 26 4.72 -8.41 -4.43
N THR A 27 4.91 -8.02 -5.68
CA THR A 27 3.91 -7.24 -6.39
C THR A 27 2.89 -8.18 -7.00
N GLU A 28 1.62 -7.97 -6.69
CA GLU A 28 0.52 -8.64 -7.34
C GLU A 28 -0.19 -7.64 -8.24
N THR A 29 -0.39 -8.01 -9.51
CA THR A 29 -1.04 -7.13 -10.46
C THR A 29 -2.54 -7.18 -10.29
N ILE A 30 -3.10 -6.25 -9.53
CA ILE A 30 -4.53 -6.09 -9.32
C ILE A 30 -5.12 -5.24 -10.44
N TYR A 31 -4.44 -4.18 -10.80
CA TYR A 31 -4.83 -3.27 -11.88
C TYR A 31 -3.99 -3.58 -13.10
N LYS A 32 -4.54 -4.35 -14.04
CA LYS A 32 -3.81 -4.93 -15.17
C LYS A 32 -3.23 -3.90 -16.13
N ASN A 33 -3.88 -2.77 -16.27
CA ASN A 33 -3.44 -1.70 -17.18
C ASN A 33 -2.49 -0.72 -16.51
N ASN A 34 -2.07 -1.00 -15.30
CA ASN A 34 -1.22 -0.11 -14.53
C ASN A 34 0.15 -0.72 -14.31
N LYS A 35 1.19 0.00 -14.74
CA LYS A 35 2.58 -0.41 -14.57
C LYS A 35 3.22 0.17 -13.31
N VAL A 36 2.53 1.09 -12.63
CA VAL A 36 3.04 1.73 -11.42
C VAL A 36 2.91 0.77 -10.25
N VAL A 37 4.00 0.61 -9.52
CA VAL A 37 4.04 -0.19 -8.29
C VAL A 37 4.48 0.71 -7.15
N VAL A 38 3.63 0.86 -6.16
CA VAL A 38 3.86 1.77 -5.03
C VAL A 38 4.38 0.98 -3.83
N ASN A 39 5.49 1.41 -3.26
CA ASN A 39 5.97 0.90 -1.98
C ASN A 39 5.62 1.88 -0.86
N LEU A 40 5.83 1.45 0.36
CA LEU A 40 5.46 2.26 1.54
C LEU A 40 6.23 3.58 1.60
N GLU A 41 7.52 3.57 1.26
CA GLU A 41 8.34 4.77 1.26
C GLU A 41 7.79 5.82 0.30
N THR A 42 7.46 5.42 -0.91
CA THR A 42 6.88 6.31 -1.93
C THR A 42 5.49 6.80 -1.50
N TYR A 43 4.66 5.90 -0.99
CA TYR A 43 3.34 6.26 -0.48
C TYR A 43 3.42 7.35 0.60
N ASN A 44 4.38 7.24 1.49
CA ASN A 44 4.55 8.19 2.59
C ASN A 44 4.99 9.60 2.14
N LYS A 45 5.41 9.74 0.88
CA LYS A 45 5.73 11.04 0.29
C LYS A 45 4.50 11.80 -0.19
N LEU A 46 3.37 11.13 -0.30
CA LEU A 46 2.13 11.76 -0.74
C LEU A 46 1.57 12.66 0.35
N LYS A 47 1.03 13.80 -0.05
CA LYS A 47 0.43 14.76 0.88
C LYS A 47 -0.92 15.23 0.34
N TYR A 48 -1.87 15.41 1.22
CA TYR A 48 -3.17 15.97 0.85
C TYR A 48 -2.99 17.36 0.24
N GLY A 49 -3.77 17.63 -0.80
CA GLY A 49 -3.69 18.88 -1.54
C GLY A 49 -2.69 18.88 -2.69
N MET A 50 -1.91 17.80 -2.87
CA MET A 50 -1.07 17.65 -4.05
C MET A 50 -1.95 17.58 -5.30
N THR A 51 -1.47 18.18 -6.39
CA THR A 51 -2.15 18.06 -7.70
C THR A 51 -1.95 16.63 -8.24
N GLU A 52 -2.78 16.25 -9.21
CA GLU A 52 -2.61 14.96 -9.88
C GLU A 52 -1.21 14.82 -10.45
N ASP A 53 -0.71 15.84 -11.15
CA ASP A 53 0.63 15.81 -11.75
C ASP A 53 1.73 15.62 -10.71
N GLU A 54 1.62 16.27 -9.56
CA GLU A 54 2.56 16.09 -8.47
C GLU A 54 2.53 14.66 -7.92
N VAL A 55 1.35 14.10 -7.75
CA VAL A 55 1.19 12.71 -7.30
C VAL A 55 1.82 11.74 -8.29
N TRP A 56 1.53 11.90 -9.59
CA TRP A 56 2.09 11.03 -10.62
C TRP A 56 3.61 11.15 -10.70
N SER A 57 4.16 12.33 -10.46
CA SER A 57 5.61 12.53 -10.40
C SER A 57 6.23 11.76 -9.24
N VAL A 58 5.59 11.79 -8.07
CA VAL A 58 6.09 11.05 -6.90
C VAL A 58 6.03 9.55 -7.14
N LEU A 59 4.94 9.06 -7.73
CA LEU A 59 4.73 7.63 -7.96
C LEU A 59 5.50 7.09 -9.17
N GLY A 60 6.00 7.96 -10.03
CA GLY A 60 6.69 7.55 -11.25
C GLY A 60 5.76 7.19 -12.40
N GLY A 61 4.50 7.56 -12.34
CA GLY A 61 3.52 7.29 -13.39
C GLY A 61 2.10 7.43 -12.88
N LYS A 62 1.16 7.37 -13.82
CA LYS A 62 -0.27 7.50 -13.53
C LYS A 62 -0.88 6.14 -13.20
N CYS A 63 -1.63 6.08 -12.13
CA CYS A 63 -2.38 4.88 -11.75
C CYS A 63 -3.65 4.72 -12.59
N GLU A 64 -4.31 3.59 -12.47
CA GLU A 64 -5.49 3.26 -13.26
C GLU A 64 -6.72 3.94 -12.67
N LYS A 65 -7.48 4.63 -13.50
CA LYS A 65 -8.75 5.21 -13.08
C LYS A 65 -9.75 4.10 -12.77
N ILE A 66 -10.37 4.18 -11.61
CA ILE A 66 -11.38 3.21 -11.17
C ILE A 66 -12.68 3.94 -10.88
N ASP A 67 -13.78 3.22 -11.04
CA ASP A 67 -15.11 3.73 -10.73
C ASP A 67 -15.55 3.11 -9.41
N LEU A 68 -15.55 3.91 -8.36
CA LEU A 68 -16.10 3.52 -7.07
C LEU A 68 -17.52 4.04 -7.00
N GLN A 69 -18.48 3.12 -7.07
CA GLN A 69 -19.89 3.50 -6.98
C GLN A 69 -20.19 4.05 -5.59
N SER A 70 -20.73 5.25 -5.56
CA SER A 70 -21.22 5.86 -4.33
C SER A 70 -22.60 6.45 -4.58
N ASP A 71 -23.51 6.23 -3.63
CA ASP A 71 -24.86 6.81 -3.67
C ASP A 71 -24.86 8.23 -3.08
N ASP A 72 -23.73 8.70 -2.55
CA ASP A 72 -23.61 10.03 -1.97
C ASP A 72 -23.46 11.07 -3.08
N PRO A 73 -24.38 12.07 -3.16
CA PRO A 73 -24.23 13.14 -4.15
C PRO A 73 -22.95 13.95 -4.04
N GLU A 74 -22.35 14.02 -2.86
CA GLU A 74 -21.10 14.74 -2.65
C GLU A 74 -19.92 14.05 -3.33
N ASP A 75 -20.00 12.76 -3.60
CA ASP A 75 -18.92 11.98 -4.21
C ASP A 75 -18.90 12.04 -5.75
N LYS A 76 -19.88 12.71 -6.36
CA LYS A 76 -19.99 12.75 -7.82
C LYS A 76 -18.81 13.35 -8.55
N ASN A 77 -18.13 14.30 -7.92
CA ASN A 77 -17.04 15.04 -8.53
C ASN A 77 -15.67 14.52 -8.11
N LEU A 78 -15.62 13.38 -7.43
CA LEU A 78 -14.38 12.74 -7.02
C LEU A 78 -13.84 11.84 -8.12
N SER A 79 -12.52 11.81 -8.26
CA SER A 79 -11.84 10.92 -9.19
C SER A 79 -11.01 9.92 -8.40
N ASN A 80 -11.21 8.63 -8.68
CA ASN A 80 -10.54 7.55 -7.96
C ASN A 80 -9.56 6.82 -8.86
N TYR A 81 -8.40 6.49 -8.31
CA TYR A 81 -7.36 5.75 -9.01
C TYR A 81 -6.87 4.61 -8.15
N GLY A 82 -6.60 3.48 -8.76
CA GLY A 82 -6.02 2.32 -8.11
C GLY A 82 -4.61 2.06 -8.60
N CYS A 83 -3.71 1.82 -7.68
CA CYS A 83 -2.30 1.52 -7.96
C CYS A 83 -1.94 0.17 -7.37
N ASN A 84 -1.16 -0.60 -8.13
CA ASN A 84 -0.58 -1.82 -7.60
C ASN A 84 0.44 -1.49 -6.51
N GLY A 85 0.53 -2.34 -5.49
CA GLY A 85 1.44 -2.14 -4.38
C GLY A 85 2.48 -3.24 -4.27
N TYR A 86 3.63 -2.88 -3.73
CA TYR A 86 4.65 -3.84 -3.33
C TYR A 86 4.47 -4.15 -1.84
N GLY A 87 4.34 -5.42 -1.51
CA GLY A 87 4.18 -5.83 -0.11
C GLY A 87 3.50 -7.16 0.02
N LYS A 88 2.52 -7.21 0.90
CA LYS A 88 1.70 -8.42 1.13
C LYS A 88 0.90 -8.75 -0.10
N LYS A 89 0.43 -9.98 -0.20
CA LYS A 89 -0.48 -10.38 -1.26
C LYS A 89 -1.70 -9.44 -1.28
N GLY A 90 -1.99 -8.88 -2.45
CA GLY A 90 -3.08 -7.92 -2.61
C GLY A 90 -2.76 -6.49 -2.22
N ALA A 91 -1.48 -6.18 -1.95
CA ALA A 91 -1.07 -4.81 -1.64
C ALA A 91 -1.48 -3.85 -2.74
N ASN A 92 -2.10 -2.74 -2.36
CA ASN A 92 -2.58 -1.76 -3.32
C ASN A 92 -2.78 -0.40 -2.66
N VAL A 93 -2.99 0.61 -3.50
CA VAL A 93 -3.27 1.97 -3.05
C VAL A 93 -4.47 2.49 -3.82
N ILE A 94 -5.37 3.16 -3.13
CA ILE A 94 -6.46 3.91 -3.74
C ILE A 94 -6.24 5.38 -3.44
N LEU A 95 -6.29 6.18 -4.50
CA LEU A 95 -6.13 7.63 -4.43
C LEU A 95 -7.41 8.29 -4.89
N THR A 96 -7.89 9.25 -4.14
CA THR A 96 -9.08 10.02 -4.48
C THR A 96 -8.71 11.49 -4.58
N PHE A 97 -9.04 12.10 -5.72
CA PHE A 97 -8.86 13.53 -5.97
C PHE A 97 -10.21 14.23 -5.92
N ASP A 98 -10.21 15.45 -5.39
CA ASP A 98 -11.42 16.27 -5.33
C ASP A 98 -11.74 16.92 -6.69
N GLU A 99 -12.80 17.72 -6.73
CA GLU A 99 -13.23 18.41 -7.95
C GLU A 99 -12.18 19.37 -8.51
N ASN A 100 -11.24 19.83 -7.68
CA ASN A 100 -10.13 20.70 -8.06
C ASN A 100 -8.88 19.91 -8.45
N HIS A 101 -9.00 18.58 -8.60
CA HIS A 101 -7.88 17.69 -8.93
C HIS A 101 -6.78 17.70 -7.88
N LYS A 102 -7.15 17.87 -6.62
CA LYS A 102 -6.25 17.82 -5.47
C LYS A 102 -6.44 16.53 -4.70
N LEU A 103 -5.34 15.95 -4.23
CA LEU A 103 -5.38 14.71 -3.45
C LEU A 103 -6.18 14.94 -2.16
N TYR A 104 -7.24 14.16 -2.00
CA TYR A 104 -8.22 14.31 -0.95
C TYR A 104 -8.18 13.14 0.05
N ILE A 105 -8.10 11.92 -0.45
CA ILE A 105 -8.06 10.70 0.37
C ILE A 105 -7.03 9.75 -0.22
N THR A 106 -6.29 9.08 0.65
CA THR A 106 -5.44 7.96 0.28
C THR A 106 -5.72 6.79 1.20
N VAL A 107 -5.79 5.62 0.62
CA VAL A 107 -5.93 4.35 1.35
C VAL A 107 -4.90 3.38 0.81
N GLN A 108 -4.19 2.70 1.69
CA GLN A 108 -3.27 1.65 1.28
C GLN A 108 -3.56 0.37 2.05
N TYR A 109 -3.24 -0.74 1.42
CA TYR A 109 -3.28 -2.05 2.04
C TYR A 109 -1.97 -2.77 1.78
N GLY A 110 -1.38 -3.30 2.86
CA GLY A 110 -0.27 -4.25 2.79
C GLY A 110 1.05 -3.75 2.22
N LEU A 111 1.23 -2.44 2.01
CA LEU A 111 2.49 -1.91 1.47
C LEU A 111 3.69 -2.20 2.38
N LYS A 112 4.82 -2.44 1.76
CA LYS A 112 6.09 -2.64 2.43
C LYS A 112 7.17 -1.69 1.90
#